data_280b52b264395217e1869d8e7fc79e9e
#
_entry.id   280b52b264395217e1869d8e7fc79e9e
#
_cell.length_a   1.000
_cell.length_b   1.000
_cell.length_c   1.000
_cell.angle_alpha   90.00
_cell.angle_beta   90.00
_cell.angle_gamma   90.00
#
_symmetry.space_group_name_H-M   'P 1'
#
loop_
_entity.id
_entity.type
_entity.pdbx_description
1 polymer ?
#
loop_
_entity_poly.entity_id
_entity_poly.type
_entity_poly.pdbx_seq_one_letter_code
_entity_poly.pdbx_strand_id
1 'polypeptide(L)'
;MRSFWLLACLLLSLSAGAAQRVVSLAPSLTDSVLELGAARRLVGVLDGGERPAAIGDLPSVGRYGQVNLERLLELQPDLILVWPGSVPEAQLQRLRDFGIALFIAEPHSLDELALQLAALGEALGEAEAGQRLSARFREGMRRLAERYRRDKPLKVFYQVWDRP
;
A
#
# COMPACT_ATOMS: atom_id res chain seq x y z
N MET A 1 11.30 17.43 50.68
CA MET A 1 12.07 17.01 49.53
C MET A 1 11.60 15.61 49.07
N ARG A 2 10.33 15.44 48.69
CA ARG A 2 9.73 14.13 48.30
C ARG A 2 8.62 14.29 47.26
N SER A 3 8.81 15.06 46.18
CA SER A 3 7.76 15.25 45.17
C SER A 3 8.28 15.50 43.76
N PHE A 4 9.52 15.07 43.42
CA PHE A 4 10.10 15.34 42.09
C PHE A 4 10.30 14.11 41.21
N TRP A 5 9.81 12.91 41.62
CA TRP A 5 10.05 11.66 40.93
C TRP A 5 8.83 11.09 40.14
N LEU A 6 7.73 11.83 40.05
CA LEU A 6 6.51 11.34 39.41
C LEU A 6 6.20 11.92 38.03
N LEU A 7 7.09 12.72 37.44
CA LEU A 7 6.82 13.37 36.14
C LEU A 7 7.66 12.79 34.96
N ALA A 8 8.47 11.76 35.18
CA ALA A 8 9.38 11.22 34.16
C ALA A 8 8.81 10.02 33.38
N CYS A 9 7.62 9.53 33.69
CA CYS A 9 7.04 8.31 33.08
C CYS A 9 5.96 8.53 32.02
N LEU A 10 5.73 9.76 31.53
CA LEU A 10 4.58 10.03 30.65
C LEU A 10 4.94 10.42 29.21
N LEU A 11 6.09 10.05 28.69
CA LEU A 11 6.48 10.31 27.31
C LEU A 11 6.93 9.04 26.53
N LEU A 12 6.41 7.88 26.91
CA LEU A 12 6.36 6.76 25.95
C LEU A 12 5.11 6.97 25.08
N SER A 13 5.14 8.00 24.25
CA SER A 13 4.29 8.05 23.08
C SER A 13 4.59 6.76 22.30
N LEU A 14 3.63 5.82 22.28
CA LEU A 14 3.58 4.77 21.25
C LEU A 14 3.41 5.49 19.91
N SER A 15 4.49 6.01 19.37
CA SER A 15 4.57 6.24 17.94
C SER A 15 4.36 4.86 17.35
N ALA A 16 3.22 4.62 16.73
CA ALA A 16 3.08 3.50 15.81
C ALA A 16 4.25 3.68 14.83
N GLY A 17 5.31 2.93 15.05
CA GLY A 17 6.53 3.07 14.26
C GLY A 17 6.19 2.80 12.80
N ALA A 18 6.77 3.59 11.90
CA ALA A 18 6.63 3.34 10.47
C ALA A 18 6.97 1.88 10.16
N ALA A 19 6.17 1.24 9.33
CA ALA A 19 6.40 -0.14 8.93
C ALA A 19 7.80 -0.36 8.36
N GLN A 20 8.48 -1.40 8.80
CA GLN A 20 9.86 -1.71 8.40
C GLN A 20 9.95 -2.91 7.46
N ARG A 21 9.01 -3.85 7.57
CA ARG A 21 8.98 -5.10 6.83
C ARG A 21 7.63 -5.27 6.13
N VAL A 22 7.58 -4.82 4.91
CA VAL A 22 6.34 -4.71 4.14
C VAL A 22 6.24 -5.83 3.12
N VAL A 23 5.11 -6.52 3.09
CA VAL A 23 4.75 -7.43 1.99
C VAL A 23 3.66 -6.78 1.16
N SER A 24 3.84 -6.70 -0.15
CA SER A 24 2.83 -6.16 -1.06
C SER A 24 2.11 -7.28 -1.82
N LEU A 25 0.78 -7.34 -1.66
CA LEU A 25 -0.09 -8.33 -2.30
C LEU A 25 -0.82 -7.78 -3.54
N ALA A 26 -0.32 -6.69 -4.10
CA ALA A 26 -0.82 -6.15 -5.36
C ALA A 26 0.28 -5.38 -6.11
N PRO A 27 0.48 -5.63 -7.43
CA PRO A 27 1.49 -4.90 -8.22
C PRO A 27 1.32 -3.39 -8.15
N SER A 28 0.09 -2.86 -8.23
CA SER A 28 -0.19 -1.42 -8.15
C SER A 28 0.21 -0.79 -6.80
N LEU A 29 0.11 -1.54 -5.71
CA LEU A 29 0.58 -1.09 -4.39
C LEU A 29 2.11 -1.17 -4.31
N THR A 30 2.71 -2.17 -4.92
CA THR A 30 4.18 -2.25 -5.08
C THR A 30 4.70 -1.02 -5.81
N ASP A 31 4.09 -0.65 -6.94
CA ASP A 31 4.46 0.56 -7.69
C ASP A 31 4.31 1.82 -6.83
N SER A 32 3.24 1.92 -6.04
CA SER A 32 3.05 3.03 -5.11
C SER A 32 4.16 3.11 -4.05
N VAL A 33 4.62 1.98 -3.52
CA VAL A 33 5.76 1.93 -2.57
C VAL A 33 7.04 2.40 -3.25
N LEU A 34 7.28 2.02 -4.51
CA LEU A 34 8.45 2.48 -5.28
C LEU A 34 8.40 3.98 -5.53
N GLU A 35 7.25 4.52 -5.95
CA GLU A 35 7.02 5.96 -6.15
C GLU A 35 7.23 6.79 -4.88
N LEU A 36 6.95 6.21 -3.71
CA LEU A 36 7.21 6.81 -2.40
C LEU A 36 8.69 6.75 -1.97
N GLY A 37 9.54 6.05 -2.74
CA GLY A 37 10.95 5.85 -2.37
C GLY A 37 11.16 4.85 -1.23
N ALA A 38 10.15 4.03 -0.92
CA ALA A 38 10.16 3.10 0.22
C ALA A 38 10.53 1.65 -0.18
N ALA A 39 11.15 1.42 -1.34
CA ALA A 39 11.51 0.10 -1.86
C ALA A 39 12.25 -0.77 -0.83
N ARG A 40 13.14 -0.16 -0.02
CA ARG A 40 13.94 -0.84 1.01
C ARG A 40 13.10 -1.52 2.11
N ARG A 41 11.84 -1.13 2.26
CA ARG A 41 10.91 -1.71 3.24
C ARG A 41 10.22 -2.96 2.72
N LEU A 42 10.18 -3.17 1.40
CA LEU A 42 9.62 -4.37 0.82
C LEU A 42 10.51 -5.57 1.14
N VAL A 43 9.90 -6.62 1.69
CA VAL A 43 10.55 -7.90 1.99
C VAL A 43 9.95 -9.05 1.19
N GLY A 44 8.82 -8.83 0.50
CA GLY A 44 8.18 -9.79 -0.39
C GLY A 44 7.08 -9.14 -1.21
N VAL A 45 6.81 -9.71 -2.37
CA VAL A 45 5.81 -9.20 -3.31
C VAL A 45 5.00 -10.34 -3.91
N LEU A 46 3.79 -10.02 -4.38
CA LEU A 46 2.98 -10.92 -5.17
C LEU A 46 3.48 -10.92 -6.63
N ASP A 47 3.51 -12.10 -7.26
CA ASP A 47 3.79 -12.18 -8.70
C ASP A 47 2.62 -11.62 -9.50
N GLY A 48 2.92 -10.74 -10.45
CA GLY A 48 1.89 -10.09 -11.26
C GLY A 48 2.48 -9.26 -12.39
N GLY A 49 3.28 -9.87 -13.25
CA GLY A 49 3.92 -9.19 -14.39
C GLY A 49 5.43 -9.04 -14.25
N GLU A 50 6.01 -8.18 -15.08
CA GLU A 50 7.44 -7.87 -15.06
C GLU A 50 7.79 -7.08 -13.79
N ARG A 51 8.86 -7.48 -13.11
CA ARG A 51 9.31 -6.82 -11.88
C ARG A 51 10.33 -5.72 -12.21
N PRO A 52 10.14 -4.50 -11.70
CA PRO A 52 11.18 -3.48 -11.73
C PRO A 52 12.49 -3.97 -11.11
N ALA A 53 13.62 -3.55 -11.66
CA ALA A 53 14.95 -3.96 -11.18
C ALA A 53 15.16 -3.71 -9.68
N ALA A 54 14.57 -2.66 -9.13
CA ALA A 54 14.66 -2.31 -7.70
C ALA A 54 14.10 -3.38 -6.75
N ILE A 55 13.28 -4.30 -7.25
CA ILE A 55 12.62 -5.37 -6.48
C ILE A 55 12.77 -6.75 -7.11
N GLY A 56 13.64 -6.88 -8.15
CA GLY A 56 13.82 -8.11 -8.91
C GLY A 56 14.14 -9.32 -8.05
N ASP A 57 14.97 -9.14 -7.03
CA ASP A 57 15.46 -10.20 -6.14
C ASP A 57 14.55 -10.48 -4.94
N LEU A 58 13.46 -9.73 -4.76
CA LEU A 58 12.55 -9.97 -3.64
C LEU A 58 11.83 -11.30 -3.78
N PRO A 59 11.66 -12.05 -2.67
CA PRO A 59 10.91 -13.30 -2.68
C PRO A 59 9.46 -13.08 -3.11
N SER A 60 8.95 -14.02 -3.92
CA SER A 60 7.54 -14.13 -4.23
C SER A 60 6.80 -14.75 -3.06
N VAL A 61 5.64 -14.19 -2.73
CA VAL A 61 4.68 -14.77 -1.78
C VAL A 61 3.48 -15.41 -2.48
N GLY A 62 3.56 -15.65 -3.78
CA GLY A 62 2.52 -16.26 -4.60
C GLY A 62 2.00 -15.34 -5.70
N ARG A 63 0.77 -15.58 -6.15
CA ARG A 63 0.09 -14.81 -7.20
C ARG A 63 -1.34 -14.49 -6.80
N TYR A 64 -2.00 -13.62 -7.56
CA TYR A 64 -3.37 -13.22 -7.32
C TYR A 64 -4.30 -14.42 -7.03
N GLY A 65 -5.03 -14.36 -5.92
CA GLY A 65 -5.91 -15.43 -5.47
C GLY A 65 -5.22 -16.67 -4.88
N GLN A 66 -3.88 -16.77 -4.94
CA GLN A 66 -3.10 -17.92 -4.48
C GLN A 66 -1.86 -17.46 -3.70
N VAL A 67 -2.09 -16.85 -2.54
CA VAL A 67 -1.02 -16.42 -1.64
C VAL A 67 -0.53 -17.59 -0.80
N ASN A 68 0.79 -17.78 -0.74
CA ASN A 68 1.43 -18.73 0.15
C ASN A 68 1.64 -18.08 1.53
N LEU A 69 0.74 -18.37 2.47
CA LEU A 69 0.78 -17.79 3.83
C LEU A 69 2.03 -18.19 4.61
N GLU A 70 2.52 -19.42 4.45
CA GLU A 70 3.73 -19.91 5.13
C GLU A 70 4.94 -19.06 4.70
N ARG A 71 5.12 -18.92 3.39
CA ARG A 71 6.19 -18.09 2.82
C ARG A 71 6.08 -16.62 3.25
N LEU A 72 4.85 -16.09 3.31
CA LEU A 72 4.60 -14.73 3.76
C LEU A 72 4.99 -14.57 5.23
N LEU A 73 4.62 -15.50 6.12
CA LEU A 73 4.92 -15.45 7.54
C LEU A 73 6.42 -15.63 7.83
N GLU A 74 7.15 -16.44 7.03
CA GLU A 74 8.61 -16.56 7.11
C GLU A 74 9.32 -15.20 6.93
N LEU A 75 8.73 -14.29 6.16
CA LEU A 75 9.26 -12.96 5.94
C LEU A 75 9.06 -12.02 7.13
N GLN A 76 8.31 -12.43 8.16
CA GLN A 76 8.03 -11.67 9.37
C GLN A 76 7.60 -10.21 9.07
N PRO A 77 6.56 -9.98 8.25
CA PRO A 77 6.12 -8.63 7.94
C PRO A 77 5.46 -7.97 9.17
N ASP A 78 5.64 -6.67 9.30
CA ASP A 78 4.90 -5.82 10.23
C ASP A 78 3.71 -5.11 9.55
N LEU A 79 3.72 -5.03 8.21
CA LEU A 79 2.63 -4.50 7.41
C LEU A 79 2.45 -5.31 6.12
N ILE A 80 1.18 -5.58 5.79
CA ILE A 80 0.81 -6.19 4.52
C ILE A 80 -0.09 -5.23 3.75
N LEU A 81 0.28 -4.93 2.51
CA LEU A 81 -0.51 -4.12 1.60
C LEU A 81 -1.43 -5.04 0.80
N VAL A 82 -2.73 -4.78 0.87
CA VAL A 82 -3.78 -5.65 0.32
C VAL A 82 -4.67 -4.86 -0.64
N TRP A 83 -4.88 -5.41 -1.83
CA TRP A 83 -5.99 -5.02 -2.70
C TRP A 83 -7.15 -6.00 -2.48
N PRO A 84 -8.41 -5.55 -2.36
CA PRO A 84 -9.58 -6.43 -2.22
C PRO A 84 -9.62 -7.51 -3.30
N GLY A 85 -9.88 -8.75 -2.86
CA GLY A 85 -9.90 -9.91 -3.76
C GLY A 85 -8.51 -10.50 -4.11
N SER A 86 -7.40 -9.84 -3.78
CA SER A 86 -6.07 -10.43 -3.97
C SER A 86 -5.81 -11.62 -3.04
N VAL A 87 -6.51 -11.64 -1.91
CA VAL A 87 -6.42 -12.70 -0.88
C VAL A 87 -7.82 -13.07 -0.41
N PRO A 88 -8.15 -14.36 -0.22
CA PRO A 88 -9.40 -14.77 0.39
C PRO A 88 -9.57 -14.20 1.80
N GLU A 89 -10.79 -13.76 2.17
CA GLU A 89 -11.06 -13.13 3.48
C GLU A 89 -10.65 -14.02 4.67
N ALA A 90 -10.83 -15.34 4.55
CA ALA A 90 -10.39 -16.27 5.58
C ALA A 90 -8.86 -16.24 5.83
N GLN A 91 -8.07 -15.92 4.80
CA GLN A 91 -6.62 -15.75 4.95
C GLN A 91 -6.29 -14.39 5.56
N LEU A 92 -7.01 -13.32 5.17
CA LEU A 92 -6.85 -11.99 5.77
C LEU A 92 -7.15 -12.04 7.27
N GLN A 93 -8.20 -12.76 7.67
CA GLN A 93 -8.51 -12.93 9.08
C GLN A 93 -7.39 -13.65 9.85
N ARG A 94 -6.80 -14.70 9.28
CA ARG A 94 -5.64 -15.37 9.90
C ARG A 94 -4.45 -14.41 10.07
N LEU A 95 -4.18 -13.56 9.08
CA LEU A 95 -3.10 -12.56 9.19
C LEU A 95 -3.35 -11.56 10.32
N ARG A 96 -4.62 -11.13 10.50
CA ARG A 96 -5.02 -10.29 11.65
C ARG A 96 -4.82 -11.02 12.98
N ASP A 97 -5.17 -12.30 13.04
CA ASP A 97 -5.02 -13.13 14.25
C ASP A 97 -3.54 -13.29 14.64
N PHE A 98 -2.62 -13.23 13.69
CA PHE A 98 -1.17 -13.16 13.94
C PHE A 98 -0.69 -11.77 14.39
N GLY A 99 -1.58 -10.79 14.50
CA GLY A 99 -1.25 -9.43 14.92
C GLY A 99 -0.55 -8.60 13.84
N ILE A 100 -0.59 -9.01 12.57
CA ILE A 100 0.03 -8.29 11.46
C ILE A 100 -0.91 -7.18 10.99
N ALA A 101 -0.38 -5.95 10.86
CA ALA A 101 -1.16 -4.83 10.35
C ALA A 101 -1.48 -5.01 8.86
N LEU A 102 -2.71 -4.68 8.47
CA LEU A 102 -3.16 -4.71 7.07
C LEU A 102 -3.47 -3.28 6.59
N PHE A 103 -2.88 -2.87 5.49
CA PHE A 103 -3.27 -1.69 4.74
C PHE A 103 -4.15 -2.13 3.57
N ILE A 104 -5.46 -1.95 3.69
CA ILE A 104 -6.42 -2.35 2.67
C ILE A 104 -6.65 -1.15 1.73
N ALA A 105 -6.32 -1.34 0.46
CA ALA A 105 -6.40 -0.33 -0.58
C ALA A 105 -7.64 -0.57 -1.45
N GLU A 106 -8.72 0.17 -1.21
CA GLU A 106 -9.99 0.04 -1.92
C GLU A 106 -10.58 1.41 -2.30
N PRO A 107 -9.89 2.21 -3.12
CA PRO A 107 -10.40 3.51 -3.51
C PRO A 107 -11.54 3.34 -4.54
N HIS A 108 -12.67 4.01 -4.31
CA HIS A 108 -13.83 4.04 -5.20
C HIS A 108 -13.90 5.32 -6.04
N SER A 109 -12.96 6.24 -5.85
CA SER A 109 -12.84 7.48 -6.62
C SER A 109 -11.38 7.90 -6.77
N LEU A 110 -11.11 8.83 -7.70
CA LEU A 110 -9.78 9.42 -7.87
C LEU A 110 -9.33 10.21 -6.64
N ASP A 111 -10.27 10.85 -5.95
CA ASP A 111 -9.97 11.59 -4.71
C ASP A 111 -9.60 10.63 -3.57
N GLU A 112 -10.30 9.52 -3.44
CA GLU A 112 -9.97 8.47 -2.47
C GLU A 112 -8.62 7.84 -2.78
N LEU A 113 -8.29 7.59 -4.06
CA LEU A 113 -6.97 7.12 -4.44
C LEU A 113 -5.88 8.12 -4.04
N ALA A 114 -6.11 9.42 -4.24
CA ALA A 114 -5.16 10.44 -3.82
C ALA A 114 -4.96 10.46 -2.29
N LEU A 115 -6.04 10.29 -1.52
CA LEU A 115 -5.97 10.18 -0.05
C LEU A 115 -5.23 8.92 0.38
N GLN A 116 -5.49 7.79 -0.30
CA GLN A 116 -4.82 6.53 -0.03
C GLN A 116 -3.30 6.60 -0.27
N LEU A 117 -2.85 7.30 -1.32
CA LEU A 117 -1.42 7.52 -1.57
C LEU A 117 -0.75 8.29 -0.41
N ALA A 118 -1.43 9.29 0.15
CA ALA A 118 -0.95 10.01 1.33
C ALA A 118 -0.88 9.10 2.56
N ALA A 119 -1.96 8.34 2.83
CA ALA A 119 -2.03 7.41 3.96
C ALA A 119 -0.98 6.28 3.86
N LEU A 120 -0.72 5.78 2.66
CA LEU A 120 0.35 4.80 2.43
C LEU A 120 1.72 5.39 2.77
N GLY A 121 1.97 6.64 2.38
CA GLY A 121 3.19 7.36 2.76
C GLY A 121 3.35 7.45 4.28
N GLU A 122 2.29 7.77 5.01
CA GLU A 122 2.30 7.80 6.47
C GLU A 122 2.62 6.44 7.07
N ALA A 123 1.94 5.38 6.62
CA ALA A 123 2.18 4.01 7.09
C ALA A 123 3.62 3.53 6.86
N LEU A 124 4.25 4.00 5.79
CA LEU A 124 5.62 3.71 5.43
C LEU A 124 6.64 4.69 6.04
N GLY A 125 6.25 5.67 6.85
CA GLY A 125 7.14 6.70 7.39
C GLY A 125 7.71 7.66 6.34
N GLU A 126 7.06 7.76 5.20
CA GLU A 126 7.37 8.65 4.07
C GLU A 126 6.22 9.67 3.87
N ALA A 127 5.72 10.25 4.98
CA ALA A 127 4.53 11.11 4.99
C ALA A 127 4.62 12.26 3.99
N GLU A 128 5.76 12.98 3.95
CA GLU A 128 5.94 14.08 2.99
C GLU A 128 5.93 13.59 1.52
N ALA A 129 6.54 12.43 1.25
CA ALA A 129 6.51 11.84 -0.09
C ALA A 129 5.08 11.45 -0.47
N GLY A 130 4.31 10.89 0.48
CA GLY A 130 2.89 10.57 0.32
C GLY A 130 2.05 11.79 -0.03
N GLN A 131 2.22 12.88 0.70
CA GLN A 131 1.51 14.14 0.42
C GLN A 131 1.88 14.71 -0.95
N ARG A 132 3.17 14.71 -1.31
CA ARG A 132 3.62 15.16 -2.64
C ARG A 132 3.05 14.28 -3.77
N LEU A 133 3.03 12.96 -3.60
CA LEU A 133 2.50 12.02 -4.57
C LEU A 133 0.99 12.22 -4.76
N SER A 134 0.24 12.35 -3.66
CA SER A 134 -1.19 12.65 -3.65
C SER A 134 -1.50 13.96 -4.40
N ALA A 135 -0.78 15.04 -4.09
CA ALA A 135 -0.96 16.34 -4.75
C ALA A 135 -0.63 16.29 -6.24
N ARG A 136 0.48 15.63 -6.62
CA ARG A 136 0.88 15.43 -8.03
C ARG A 136 -0.18 14.64 -8.80
N PHE A 137 -0.74 13.60 -8.19
CA PHE A 137 -1.81 12.80 -8.79
C PHE A 137 -3.05 13.65 -9.05
N ARG A 138 -3.57 14.38 -8.05
CA ARG A 138 -4.75 15.26 -8.20
C ARG A 138 -4.54 16.30 -9.28
N GLU A 139 -3.39 16.97 -9.28
CA GLU A 139 -3.05 17.97 -10.28
C GLU A 139 -2.97 17.37 -11.69
N GLY A 140 -2.39 16.17 -11.83
CA GLY A 140 -2.37 15.41 -13.08
C GLY A 140 -3.77 15.13 -13.61
N MET A 141 -4.66 14.63 -12.75
CA MET A 141 -6.06 14.34 -13.11
C MET A 141 -6.83 15.60 -13.49
N ARG A 142 -6.63 16.70 -12.76
CA ARG A 142 -7.24 17.99 -13.08
C ARG A 142 -6.83 18.47 -14.47
N ARG A 143 -5.53 18.45 -14.78
CA ARG A 143 -5.00 18.87 -16.12
C ARG A 143 -5.55 17.98 -17.23
N LEU A 144 -5.66 16.68 -17.02
CA LEU A 144 -6.27 15.76 -17.99
C LEU A 144 -7.74 16.08 -18.21
N ALA A 145 -8.50 16.30 -17.14
CA ALA A 145 -9.93 16.65 -17.23
C ALA A 145 -10.15 17.97 -18.00
N GLU A 146 -9.31 18.98 -17.77
CA GLU A 146 -9.36 20.26 -18.50
C GLU A 146 -8.99 20.09 -19.97
N ARG A 147 -7.88 19.39 -20.25
CA ARG A 147 -7.36 19.21 -21.62
C ARG A 147 -8.32 18.43 -22.51
N TYR A 148 -9.02 17.44 -21.94
CA TYR A 148 -9.88 16.53 -22.69
C TYR A 148 -11.38 16.77 -22.42
N ARG A 149 -11.73 17.93 -21.87
CA ARG A 149 -13.14 18.33 -21.70
C ARG A 149 -13.85 18.29 -23.04
N ARG A 150 -15.06 17.71 -23.05
CA ARG A 150 -15.91 17.59 -24.23
C ARG A 150 -17.35 17.90 -23.87
N ASP A 151 -18.07 18.57 -24.80
CA ASP A 151 -19.49 18.85 -24.64
C ASP A 151 -20.32 17.56 -24.78
N LYS A 152 -19.84 16.61 -25.55
CA LYS A 152 -20.50 15.31 -25.75
C LYS A 152 -19.57 14.18 -25.28
N PRO A 153 -20.01 13.32 -24.33
CA PRO A 153 -19.27 12.17 -23.90
C PRO A 153 -19.00 11.20 -25.06
N LEU A 154 -17.84 10.57 -25.06
CA LEU A 154 -17.56 9.45 -25.95
C LEU A 154 -18.19 8.18 -25.37
N LYS A 155 -18.73 7.36 -26.24
CA LYS A 155 -19.04 5.96 -25.87
C LYS A 155 -17.75 5.16 -26.01
N VAL A 156 -17.32 4.55 -24.93
CA VAL A 156 -16.06 3.80 -24.87
C VAL A 156 -16.37 2.38 -24.44
N PHE A 157 -15.78 1.40 -25.13
CA PHE A 157 -15.71 0.03 -24.66
C PHE A 157 -14.27 -0.18 -24.13
N TYR A 158 -14.16 -0.60 -22.87
CA TYR A 158 -12.89 -0.91 -22.22
C TYR A 158 -12.91 -2.35 -21.73
N GLN A 159 -12.07 -3.18 -22.36
CA GLN A 159 -11.93 -4.59 -21.99
C GLN A 159 -10.76 -4.74 -21.02
N VAL A 160 -11.05 -5.24 -19.83
CA VAL A 160 -10.04 -5.50 -18.78
C VAL A 160 -9.45 -6.88 -18.90
N TRP A 161 -10.27 -7.87 -19.30
CA TRP A 161 -9.87 -9.26 -19.45
C TRP A 161 -10.28 -9.76 -20.83
N ASP A 162 -9.48 -10.63 -21.41
CA ASP A 162 -9.78 -11.29 -22.69
C ASP A 162 -10.63 -12.55 -22.51
N ARG A 163 -10.69 -13.06 -21.27
CA ARG A 163 -11.50 -14.22 -20.88
C ARG A 163 -12.20 -13.96 -19.56
N PRO A 164 -13.49 -14.32 -19.42
CA PRO A 164 -14.23 -14.19 -18.17
C PRO A 164 -13.76 -15.18 -17.11
#